data_9c4b1da5c539df2ba9d95cdcbe0b2642
#
_entry.id   9c4b1da5c539df2ba9d95cdcbe0b2642
#
_cell.length_a   1.000
_cell.length_b   1.000
_cell.length_c   1.000
_cell.angle_alpha   90.00
_cell.angle_beta   90.00
_cell.angle_gamma   90.00
#
_symmetry.space_group_name_H-M   'P 1'
#
loop_
_entity.id
_entity.type
_entity.pdbx_description
1 polymer ?
#
loop_
_entity_poly.entity_id
_entity_poly.type
_entity_poly.pdbx_seq_one_letter_code
_entity_poly.pdbx_strand_id
1 'polypeptide(L)'
;MTQAFSRVRFIMVNPSHPGNVGSAARAIKTMGFSELVLVDPKFPDVTSQPEAVALASGAADVLEGAQVYGTLEEALEPVTLAFALTARVRDLGPPPCDIRQAAELARDHLADTAEGIAAVVLGTERAGLTNAQIALCHRICHIPANPEYSSLNVAQALQLAAWELRYALLVAQGAALLPASSAQEPAPGAAPASSAAVQAFLAHWEEALIGVQFLDPAHPKKLMPRMRHLYSRLSLTRDEVDMMRGVCTAMLKKK
;
A
#
# COMPACT_ATOMS: atom_id res chain seq x y z
N MET A 1 -8.42 -2.41 -15.85
CA MET A 1 -8.03 -3.24 -14.68
C MET A 1 -7.33 -4.47 -15.23
N THR A 2 -6.21 -4.82 -14.65
CA THR A 2 -5.45 -5.99 -15.10
C THR A 2 -6.15 -7.28 -14.67
N GLN A 3 -6.09 -8.28 -15.53
CA GLN A 3 -6.70 -9.60 -15.37
C GLN A 3 -6.40 -10.28 -14.00
N ALA A 4 -5.31 -9.91 -13.33
CA ALA A 4 -4.96 -10.48 -12.03
C ALA A 4 -5.92 -10.07 -10.89
N PHE A 5 -6.48 -8.85 -10.93
CA PHE A 5 -7.38 -8.38 -9.87
C PHE A 5 -8.72 -9.12 -9.86
N SER A 6 -9.24 -9.53 -11.02
CA SER A 6 -10.47 -10.33 -11.12
C SER A 6 -10.29 -11.81 -10.75
N ARG A 7 -9.05 -12.24 -10.49
CA ARG A 7 -8.72 -13.61 -10.09
C ARG A 7 -8.38 -13.72 -8.59
N VAL A 8 -8.75 -12.70 -7.80
CA VAL A 8 -8.61 -12.72 -6.33
C VAL A 8 -9.99 -12.68 -5.70
N ARG A 9 -10.30 -13.67 -4.87
CA ARG A 9 -11.55 -13.79 -4.12
C ARG A 9 -11.35 -13.49 -2.65
N PHE A 10 -12.33 -12.82 -2.04
CA PHE A 10 -12.39 -12.63 -0.59
C PHE A 10 -13.60 -13.40 -0.07
N ILE A 11 -13.35 -14.44 0.75
CA ILE A 11 -14.37 -15.36 1.23
C ILE A 11 -14.61 -15.11 2.72
N MET A 12 -15.82 -14.72 3.08
CA MET A 12 -16.27 -14.56 4.46
C MET A 12 -17.12 -15.76 4.87
N VAL A 13 -16.67 -16.51 5.86
CA VAL A 13 -17.36 -17.74 6.34
C VAL A 13 -18.23 -17.40 7.53
N ASN A 14 -19.51 -17.76 7.45
CA ASN A 14 -20.56 -17.51 8.45
C ASN A 14 -20.59 -16.07 8.97
N PRO A 15 -20.58 -15.04 8.10
CA PRO A 15 -20.63 -13.65 8.58
C PRO A 15 -21.94 -13.41 9.33
N SER A 16 -21.83 -12.83 10.54
CA SER A 16 -22.96 -12.63 11.43
C SER A 16 -23.44 -11.18 11.52
N HIS A 17 -22.63 -10.24 11.05
CA HIS A 17 -22.93 -8.81 11.10
C HIS A 17 -22.99 -8.20 9.69
N PRO A 18 -24.17 -7.72 9.24
CA PRO A 18 -24.32 -7.12 7.92
C PRO A 18 -23.36 -5.95 7.65
N GLY A 19 -23.07 -5.15 8.68
CA GLY A 19 -22.12 -4.06 8.58
C GLY A 19 -20.70 -4.48 8.24
N ASN A 20 -20.26 -5.66 8.68
CA ASN A 20 -18.95 -6.19 8.30
C ASN A 20 -18.94 -6.60 6.81
N VAL A 21 -20.04 -7.14 6.29
CA VAL A 21 -20.16 -7.51 4.87
C VAL A 21 -20.13 -6.26 3.99
N GLY A 22 -20.87 -5.20 4.37
CA GLY A 22 -20.83 -3.93 3.66
C GLY A 22 -19.45 -3.27 3.69
N SER A 23 -18.82 -3.24 4.86
CA SER A 23 -17.44 -2.71 5.01
C SER A 23 -16.42 -3.52 4.21
N ALA A 24 -16.59 -4.84 4.11
CA ALA A 24 -15.75 -5.71 3.29
C ALA A 24 -15.91 -5.39 1.80
N ALA A 25 -17.15 -5.24 1.31
CA ALA A 25 -17.41 -4.83 -0.08
C ALA A 25 -16.73 -3.49 -0.42
N ARG A 26 -16.81 -2.53 0.49
CA ARG A 26 -16.12 -1.24 0.34
C ARG A 26 -14.59 -1.41 0.29
N ALA A 27 -14.02 -2.21 1.17
CA ALA A 27 -12.59 -2.51 1.20
C ALA A 27 -12.11 -3.14 -0.12
N ILE A 28 -12.83 -4.14 -0.61
CA ILE A 28 -12.59 -4.85 -1.87
C ILE A 28 -12.56 -3.86 -3.04
N LYS A 29 -13.62 -3.06 -3.20
CA LYS A 29 -13.73 -2.08 -4.28
C LYS A 29 -12.66 -1.00 -4.21
N THR A 30 -12.39 -0.47 -3.02
CA THR A 30 -11.36 0.57 -2.81
C THR A 30 -9.98 0.07 -3.24
N MET A 31 -9.71 -1.20 -3.06
CA MET A 31 -8.45 -1.83 -3.48
C MET A 31 -8.48 -2.34 -4.94
N GLY A 32 -9.57 -2.12 -5.67
CA GLY A 32 -9.69 -2.44 -7.10
C GLY A 32 -10.02 -3.89 -7.39
N PHE A 33 -10.48 -4.64 -6.40
CA PHE A 33 -11.03 -5.99 -6.52
C PHE A 33 -12.56 -5.95 -6.64
N SER A 34 -13.17 -7.10 -7.01
CA SER A 34 -14.62 -7.21 -7.20
C SER A 34 -15.25 -8.46 -6.58
N GLU A 35 -14.45 -9.50 -6.29
CA GLU A 35 -14.94 -10.82 -5.94
C GLU A 35 -15.15 -10.97 -4.42
N LEU A 36 -16.38 -10.73 -3.96
CA LEU A 36 -16.83 -11.04 -2.60
C LEU A 36 -17.62 -12.36 -2.63
N VAL A 37 -17.25 -13.27 -1.74
CA VAL A 37 -17.92 -14.57 -1.57
C VAL A 37 -18.35 -14.73 -0.11
N LEU A 38 -19.57 -15.15 0.10
CA LEU A 38 -20.15 -15.42 1.42
C LEU A 38 -20.47 -16.90 1.54
N VAL A 39 -20.06 -17.52 2.63
CA VAL A 39 -20.36 -18.93 2.92
C VAL A 39 -21.29 -18.99 4.12
N ASP A 40 -22.46 -19.57 3.94
CA ASP A 40 -23.48 -19.77 4.97
C ASP A 40 -23.69 -18.54 5.88
N PRO A 41 -24.03 -17.37 5.29
CA PRO A 41 -24.23 -16.16 6.08
C PRO A 41 -25.42 -16.35 7.04
N LYS A 42 -25.29 -15.80 8.27
CA LYS A 42 -26.34 -15.90 9.29
C LYS A 42 -27.70 -15.37 8.81
N PHE A 43 -27.67 -14.38 7.95
CA PHE A 43 -28.87 -13.80 7.31
C PHE A 43 -28.78 -14.04 5.80
N PRO A 44 -29.73 -14.78 5.21
CA PRO A 44 -29.73 -15.05 3.76
C PRO A 44 -29.78 -13.78 2.91
N ASP A 45 -30.37 -12.71 3.43
CA ASP A 45 -30.52 -11.39 2.80
C ASP A 45 -29.44 -10.40 3.24
N VAL A 46 -28.30 -10.87 3.76
CA VAL A 46 -27.24 -10.03 4.40
C VAL A 46 -26.77 -8.90 3.48
N THR A 47 -26.72 -9.12 2.17
CA THR A 47 -26.25 -8.12 1.19
C THR A 47 -27.25 -6.98 0.95
N SER A 48 -28.55 -7.21 1.22
CA SER A 48 -29.60 -6.20 1.09
C SER A 48 -30.02 -5.53 2.38
N GLN A 49 -29.42 -5.96 3.51
CA GLN A 49 -29.72 -5.33 4.79
C GLN A 49 -29.27 -3.87 4.85
N PRO A 50 -30.05 -2.97 5.45
CA PRO A 50 -29.75 -1.53 5.46
C PRO A 50 -28.36 -1.18 5.98
N GLU A 51 -27.87 -1.90 6.99
CA GLU A 51 -26.53 -1.69 7.55
C GLU A 51 -25.43 -2.09 6.55
N ALA A 52 -25.58 -3.19 5.84
CA ALA A 52 -24.63 -3.63 4.81
C ALA A 52 -24.57 -2.60 3.67
N VAL A 53 -25.72 -2.16 3.18
CA VAL A 53 -25.82 -1.16 2.12
C VAL A 53 -25.21 0.17 2.54
N ALA A 54 -25.51 0.65 3.76
CA ALA A 54 -24.97 1.89 4.29
C ALA A 54 -23.44 1.86 4.39
N LEU A 55 -22.85 0.77 4.91
CA LEU A 55 -21.41 0.66 5.09
C LEU A 55 -20.65 0.28 3.80
N ALA A 56 -21.32 -0.31 2.82
CA ALA A 56 -20.76 -0.50 1.48
C ALA A 56 -20.58 0.84 0.74
N SER A 57 -21.40 1.86 1.07
CA SER A 57 -21.31 3.18 0.45
C SER A 57 -21.32 3.07 -1.09
N GLY A 58 -20.26 3.54 -1.78
CA GLY A 58 -20.13 3.45 -3.24
C GLY A 58 -19.79 2.06 -3.80
N ALA A 59 -19.79 0.98 -2.98
CA ALA A 59 -19.45 -0.38 -3.38
C ALA A 59 -20.68 -1.31 -3.49
N ALA A 60 -21.84 -0.75 -3.87
CA ALA A 60 -23.09 -1.50 -4.03
C ALA A 60 -22.94 -2.63 -5.07
N ASP A 61 -22.22 -2.40 -6.15
CA ASP A 61 -21.93 -3.38 -7.20
C ASP A 61 -21.17 -4.62 -6.68
N VAL A 62 -20.20 -4.46 -5.77
CA VAL A 62 -19.50 -5.60 -5.14
C VAL A 62 -20.43 -6.34 -4.18
N LEU A 63 -21.27 -5.61 -3.46
CA LEU A 63 -22.22 -6.19 -2.52
C LEU A 63 -23.33 -6.97 -3.24
N GLU A 64 -23.88 -6.40 -4.31
CA GLU A 64 -24.91 -7.03 -5.17
C GLU A 64 -24.35 -8.22 -5.97
N GLY A 65 -23.07 -8.14 -6.39
CA GLY A 65 -22.38 -9.20 -7.10
C GLY A 65 -21.85 -10.32 -6.19
N ALA A 66 -22.03 -10.23 -4.85
CA ALA A 66 -21.52 -11.21 -3.92
C ALA A 66 -22.16 -12.59 -4.16
N GLN A 67 -21.31 -13.61 -4.32
CA GLN A 67 -21.74 -15.00 -4.48
C GLN A 67 -21.96 -15.63 -3.10
N VAL A 68 -23.04 -16.42 -2.96
CA VAL A 68 -23.36 -17.11 -1.71
C VAL A 68 -23.32 -18.62 -1.93
N TYR A 69 -22.56 -19.32 -1.09
CA TYR A 69 -22.42 -20.77 -1.10
C TYR A 69 -22.86 -21.35 0.24
N GLY A 70 -23.29 -22.62 0.22
CA GLY A 70 -23.68 -23.35 1.43
C GLY A 70 -22.46 -23.82 2.24
N THR A 71 -21.36 -24.13 1.58
CA THR A 71 -20.14 -24.68 2.21
C THR A 71 -18.87 -23.98 1.72
N LEU A 72 -17.80 -24.06 2.53
CA LEU A 72 -16.51 -23.51 2.13
C LEU A 72 -15.87 -24.31 1.00
N GLU A 73 -16.12 -25.61 0.95
CA GLU A 73 -15.68 -26.51 -0.11
C GLU A 73 -16.20 -26.04 -1.48
N GLU A 74 -17.48 -25.71 -1.57
CA GLU A 74 -18.10 -25.19 -2.81
C GLU A 74 -17.48 -23.85 -3.21
N ALA A 75 -17.27 -22.94 -2.25
CA ALA A 75 -16.67 -21.63 -2.50
C ALA A 75 -15.20 -21.73 -2.97
N LEU A 76 -14.50 -22.80 -2.55
CA LEU A 76 -13.10 -23.05 -2.89
C LEU A 76 -12.92 -23.89 -4.16
N GLU A 77 -13.99 -24.47 -4.74
CA GLU A 77 -13.88 -25.36 -5.91
C GLU A 77 -13.01 -24.78 -7.05
N PRO A 78 -13.16 -23.52 -7.48
CA PRO A 78 -12.33 -22.95 -8.53
C PRO A 78 -11.00 -22.36 -8.04
N VAL A 79 -10.74 -22.38 -6.71
CA VAL A 79 -9.59 -21.72 -6.10
C VAL A 79 -8.35 -22.60 -6.15
N THR A 80 -7.27 -22.10 -6.66
CA THR A 80 -5.99 -22.83 -6.81
C THR A 80 -4.97 -22.46 -5.75
N LEU A 81 -5.17 -21.33 -5.02
CA LEU A 81 -4.34 -20.93 -3.87
C LEU A 81 -5.20 -20.21 -2.83
N ALA A 82 -5.41 -20.83 -1.68
CA ALA A 82 -6.22 -20.28 -0.59
C ALA A 82 -5.38 -19.98 0.66
N PHE A 83 -5.62 -18.82 1.26
CA PHE A 83 -5.01 -18.35 2.51
C PHE A 83 -6.07 -18.27 3.61
N ALA A 84 -5.92 -19.03 4.67
CA ALA A 84 -6.75 -18.96 5.89
C ALA A 84 -6.24 -17.80 6.76
N LEU A 85 -6.91 -16.65 6.76
CA LEU A 85 -6.54 -15.49 7.56
C LEU A 85 -7.01 -15.67 9.00
N THR A 86 -6.08 -15.76 9.95
CA THR A 86 -6.37 -16.00 11.37
C THR A 86 -5.35 -15.30 12.27
N ALA A 87 -5.83 -14.79 13.42
CA ALA A 87 -4.97 -14.27 14.48
C ALA A 87 -4.42 -15.38 15.41
N ARG A 88 -5.01 -16.58 15.36
CA ARG A 88 -4.65 -17.67 16.27
C ARG A 88 -3.51 -18.51 15.71
N VAL A 89 -2.46 -18.70 16.49
CA VAL A 89 -1.41 -19.68 16.21
C VAL A 89 -2.02 -21.09 16.26
N ARG A 90 -1.62 -21.95 15.33
CA ARG A 90 -2.07 -23.34 15.21
C ARG A 90 -0.87 -24.27 15.19
N ASP A 91 -0.92 -25.31 16.00
CA ASP A 91 0.15 -26.30 16.08
C ASP A 91 0.14 -27.27 14.88
N LEU A 92 -1.03 -27.47 14.27
CA LEU A 92 -1.24 -28.33 13.10
C LEU A 92 -2.02 -27.59 12.03
N GLY A 93 -1.59 -27.72 10.77
CA GLY A 93 -2.26 -27.12 9.62
C GLY A 93 -1.31 -26.85 8.45
N PRO A 94 -1.79 -26.17 7.43
CA PRO A 94 -0.98 -25.73 6.31
C PRO A 94 0.21 -24.84 6.74
N PRO A 95 1.28 -24.74 5.93
CA PRO A 95 2.42 -23.90 6.25
C PRO A 95 2.00 -22.44 6.53
N PRO A 96 2.54 -21.81 7.59
CA PRO A 96 2.23 -20.43 7.94
C PRO A 96 2.97 -19.42 7.04
N CYS A 97 2.38 -18.25 6.86
CA CYS A 97 2.98 -17.07 6.28
C CYS A 97 2.41 -15.80 6.93
N ASP A 98 3.12 -14.69 6.82
CA ASP A 98 2.52 -13.40 7.13
C ASP A 98 1.74 -12.84 5.92
N ILE A 99 0.99 -11.76 6.14
CA ILE A 99 0.10 -11.20 5.12
C ILE A 99 0.85 -10.66 3.90
N ARG A 100 2.10 -10.19 4.07
CA ARG A 100 2.96 -9.71 2.98
C ARG A 100 3.47 -10.86 2.15
N GLN A 101 3.96 -11.92 2.80
CA GLN A 101 4.36 -13.16 2.14
C GLN A 101 3.18 -13.80 1.39
N ALA A 102 1.97 -13.78 1.97
CA ALA A 102 0.77 -14.25 1.29
C ALA A 102 0.49 -13.48 0.00
N ALA A 103 0.65 -12.15 0.03
CA ALA A 103 0.45 -11.31 -1.14
C ALA A 103 1.51 -11.56 -2.24
N GLU A 104 2.76 -11.80 -1.87
CA GLU A 104 3.83 -12.17 -2.80
C GLU A 104 3.56 -13.54 -3.42
N LEU A 105 3.19 -14.55 -2.62
CA LEU A 105 2.82 -15.87 -3.11
C LEU A 105 1.62 -15.83 -4.05
N ALA A 106 0.60 -15.03 -3.74
CA ALA A 106 -0.55 -14.86 -4.62
C ALA A 106 -0.17 -14.19 -5.95
N ARG A 107 0.67 -13.16 -5.90
CA ARG A 107 1.22 -12.51 -7.11
C ARG A 107 1.93 -13.50 -8.02
N ASP A 108 2.85 -14.27 -7.46
CA ASP A 108 3.67 -15.22 -8.22
C ASP A 108 2.79 -16.34 -8.79
N HIS A 109 1.87 -16.89 -7.99
CA HIS A 109 0.90 -17.88 -8.44
C HIS A 109 0.01 -17.38 -9.60
N LEU A 110 -0.49 -16.15 -9.51
CA LEU A 110 -1.32 -15.55 -10.55
C LEU A 110 -0.52 -15.19 -11.82
N ALA A 111 0.79 -14.98 -11.70
CA ALA A 111 1.68 -14.77 -12.84
C ALA A 111 2.01 -16.10 -13.55
N ASP A 112 2.28 -17.15 -12.77
CA ASP A 112 2.71 -18.45 -13.31
C ASP A 112 1.55 -19.30 -13.84
N THR A 113 0.31 -19.05 -13.37
CA THR A 113 -0.88 -19.83 -13.72
C THR A 113 -1.92 -18.95 -14.37
N ALA A 114 -2.13 -19.10 -15.68
CA ALA A 114 -3.02 -18.23 -16.48
C ALA A 114 -4.47 -18.22 -15.95
N GLU A 115 -4.97 -19.37 -15.49
CA GLU A 115 -6.32 -19.55 -14.94
C GLU A 115 -6.33 -19.68 -13.41
N GLY A 116 -5.20 -19.39 -12.75
CA GLY A 116 -5.07 -19.46 -11.30
C GLY A 116 -6.00 -18.47 -10.60
N ILE A 117 -6.65 -18.91 -9.54
CA ILE A 117 -7.50 -18.09 -8.66
C ILE A 117 -6.92 -18.14 -7.25
N ALA A 118 -6.63 -16.98 -6.69
CA ALA A 118 -6.22 -16.83 -5.30
C ALA A 118 -7.41 -16.44 -4.42
N ALA A 119 -7.46 -16.95 -3.18
CA ALA A 119 -8.51 -16.57 -2.22
C ALA A 119 -7.95 -16.25 -0.84
N VAL A 120 -8.53 -15.25 -0.19
CA VAL A 120 -8.35 -14.97 1.23
C VAL A 120 -9.62 -15.37 1.97
N VAL A 121 -9.50 -16.31 2.89
CA VAL A 121 -10.61 -16.88 3.64
C VAL A 121 -10.61 -16.31 5.06
N LEU A 122 -11.70 -15.68 5.46
CA LEU A 122 -11.91 -15.09 6.79
C LEU A 122 -13.05 -15.83 7.49
N GLY A 123 -12.86 -16.12 8.77
CA GLY A 123 -13.88 -16.79 9.58
C GLY A 123 -14.85 -15.83 10.26
N THR A 124 -15.66 -16.41 11.16
CA THR A 124 -16.62 -15.63 11.96
C THR A 124 -15.94 -14.59 12.84
N GLU A 125 -16.65 -13.51 13.16
CA GLU A 125 -16.15 -12.40 13.97
C GLU A 125 -15.70 -12.84 15.38
N ARG A 126 -16.33 -13.84 15.96
CA ARG A 126 -16.05 -14.28 17.34
C ARG A 126 -15.06 -15.44 17.41
N ALA A 127 -15.23 -16.44 16.58
CA ALA A 127 -14.48 -17.70 16.65
C ALA A 127 -13.36 -17.80 15.61
N GLY A 128 -13.40 -16.99 14.55
CA GLY A 128 -12.51 -17.14 13.40
C GLY A 128 -12.82 -18.42 12.61
N LEU A 129 -11.83 -18.95 11.93
CA LEU A 129 -11.92 -20.23 11.20
C LEU A 129 -11.75 -21.42 12.13
N THR A 130 -12.50 -22.49 11.88
CA THR A 130 -12.30 -23.80 12.52
C THR A 130 -11.07 -24.52 11.94
N ASN A 131 -10.56 -25.54 12.64
CA ASN A 131 -9.45 -26.35 12.12
C ASN A 131 -9.80 -27.06 10.81
N ALA A 132 -11.05 -27.52 10.66
CA ALA A 132 -11.53 -28.13 9.43
C ALA A 132 -11.51 -27.15 8.25
N GLN A 133 -11.97 -25.92 8.47
CA GLN A 133 -11.94 -24.87 7.44
C GLN A 133 -10.51 -24.44 7.07
N ILE A 134 -9.60 -24.38 8.05
CA ILE A 134 -8.18 -24.08 7.81
C ILE A 134 -7.53 -25.20 6.98
N ALA A 135 -7.88 -26.47 7.23
CA ALA A 135 -7.35 -27.61 6.51
C ALA A 135 -7.72 -27.63 5.02
N LEU A 136 -8.77 -26.91 4.61
CA LEU A 136 -9.16 -26.72 3.21
C LEU A 136 -8.30 -25.67 2.49
N CYS A 137 -7.52 -24.88 3.21
CA CYS A 137 -6.68 -23.85 2.65
C CYS A 137 -5.25 -24.35 2.41
N HIS A 138 -4.49 -23.65 1.57
CA HIS A 138 -3.11 -24.00 1.21
C HIS A 138 -2.08 -23.40 2.17
N ARG A 139 -2.44 -22.30 2.84
CA ARG A 139 -1.57 -21.56 3.78
C ARG A 139 -2.38 -21.02 4.96
N ILE A 140 -1.75 -20.94 6.12
CA ILE A 140 -2.25 -20.13 7.23
C ILE A 140 -1.62 -18.75 7.12
N CYS A 141 -2.44 -17.71 7.11
CA CYS A 141 -1.98 -16.33 6.97
C CYS A 141 -2.22 -15.55 8.27
N HIS A 142 -1.19 -14.84 8.73
CA HIS A 142 -1.24 -14.01 9.92
C HIS A 142 -0.95 -12.54 9.59
N ILE A 143 -1.72 -11.63 10.19
CA ILE A 143 -1.38 -10.22 10.24
C ILE A 143 -0.53 -9.99 11.50
N PRO A 144 0.70 -9.48 11.39
CA PRO A 144 1.53 -9.14 12.56
C PRO A 144 0.89 -7.99 13.34
N ALA A 145 0.02 -8.33 14.30
CA ALA A 145 -0.65 -7.40 15.18
C ALA A 145 -0.02 -7.42 16.59
N ASN A 146 -0.48 -6.51 17.48
CA ASN A 146 -0.05 -6.50 18.86
C ASN A 146 -0.32 -7.86 19.54
N PRO A 147 0.69 -8.57 20.06
CA PRO A 147 0.51 -9.87 20.69
C PRO A 147 -0.49 -9.88 21.86
N GLU A 148 -0.59 -8.76 22.59
CA GLU A 148 -1.52 -8.61 23.70
C GLU A 148 -2.97 -8.38 23.25
N TYR A 149 -3.16 -7.89 22.00
CA TYR A 149 -4.48 -7.61 21.44
C TYR A 149 -4.45 -7.77 19.92
N SER A 150 -4.44 -9.01 19.44
CA SER A 150 -4.23 -9.36 18.03
C SER A 150 -5.52 -9.50 17.22
N SER A 151 -6.70 -9.46 17.88
CA SER A 151 -7.98 -9.66 17.21
C SER A 151 -8.43 -8.41 16.48
N LEU A 152 -8.37 -8.44 15.17
CA LEU A 152 -8.92 -7.37 14.31
C LEU A 152 -10.40 -7.64 14.00
N ASN A 153 -11.15 -6.56 13.77
CA ASN A 153 -12.45 -6.69 13.10
C ASN A 153 -12.25 -7.35 11.72
N VAL A 154 -13.16 -8.23 11.31
CA VAL A 154 -13.03 -9.04 10.10
C VAL A 154 -12.90 -8.18 8.83
N ALA A 155 -13.65 -7.08 8.73
CA ALA A 155 -13.55 -6.17 7.59
C ALA A 155 -12.23 -5.36 7.60
N GLN A 156 -11.70 -5.03 8.78
CA GLN A 156 -10.38 -4.42 8.91
C GLN A 156 -9.26 -5.39 8.50
N ALA A 157 -9.35 -6.65 8.92
CA ALA A 157 -8.41 -7.68 8.51
C ALA A 157 -8.45 -7.90 6.98
N LEU A 158 -9.64 -7.91 6.39
CA LEU A 158 -9.82 -7.99 4.94
C LEU A 158 -9.22 -6.77 4.23
N GLN A 159 -9.41 -5.55 4.76
CA GLN A 159 -8.82 -4.34 4.19
C GLN A 159 -7.29 -4.42 4.12
N LEU A 160 -6.64 -4.93 5.17
CA LEU A 160 -5.19 -5.10 5.19
C LEU A 160 -4.74 -6.15 4.16
N ALA A 161 -5.46 -7.27 4.06
CA ALA A 161 -5.19 -8.30 3.06
C ALA A 161 -5.34 -7.74 1.63
N ALA A 162 -6.42 -7.02 1.36
CA ALA A 162 -6.65 -6.39 0.06
C ALA A 162 -5.60 -5.33 -0.28
N TRP A 163 -5.10 -4.60 0.72
CA TRP A 163 -4.02 -3.62 0.54
C TRP A 163 -2.71 -4.30 0.13
N GLU A 164 -2.24 -5.31 0.87
CA GLU A 164 -0.99 -6.01 0.56
C GLU A 164 -1.06 -6.71 -0.81
N LEU A 165 -2.19 -7.37 -1.12
CA LEU A 165 -2.43 -7.98 -2.44
C LEU A 165 -2.37 -6.94 -3.57
N ARG A 166 -3.05 -5.80 -3.41
CA ARG A 166 -3.00 -4.71 -4.39
C ARG A 166 -1.58 -4.22 -4.59
N TYR A 167 -0.85 -3.98 -3.50
CA TYR A 167 0.52 -3.50 -3.55
C TYR A 167 1.42 -4.47 -4.32
N ALA A 168 1.37 -5.77 -3.98
CA ALA A 168 2.17 -6.79 -4.64
C ALA A 168 1.85 -6.91 -6.14
N LEU A 169 0.57 -6.87 -6.52
CA LEU A 169 0.13 -6.95 -7.92
C LEU A 169 0.52 -5.70 -8.73
N LEU A 170 0.48 -4.50 -8.14
CA LEU A 170 0.89 -3.26 -8.81
C LEU A 170 2.41 -3.21 -9.02
N VAL A 171 3.20 -3.61 -8.02
CA VAL A 171 4.67 -3.67 -8.13
C VAL A 171 5.09 -4.60 -9.25
N ALA A 172 4.47 -5.79 -9.36
CA ALA A 172 4.77 -6.74 -10.44
C ALA A 172 4.49 -6.19 -11.84
N GLN A 173 3.56 -5.24 -11.96
CA GLN A 173 3.20 -4.60 -13.23
C GLN A 173 4.03 -3.35 -13.54
N GLY A 174 4.97 -2.97 -12.66
CA GLY A 174 5.72 -1.72 -12.78
C GLY A 174 4.81 -0.47 -12.67
N ALA A 175 3.63 -0.62 -12.09
CA ALA A 175 2.68 0.48 -11.94
C ALA A 175 3.21 1.52 -10.95
N ALA A 176 2.98 2.79 -11.22
CA ALA A 176 3.29 3.86 -10.29
C ALA A 176 2.44 3.70 -9.03
N LEU A 177 3.09 3.50 -7.88
CA LEU A 177 2.42 3.36 -6.58
C LEU A 177 1.92 4.70 -6.01
N LEU A 178 2.48 5.79 -6.48
CA LEU A 178 2.00 7.13 -6.17
C LEU A 178 0.95 7.54 -7.20
N PRO A 179 -0.11 8.27 -6.79
CA PRO A 179 -0.96 8.92 -7.77
C PRO A 179 -0.04 9.68 -8.70
N ALA A 180 -0.27 9.54 -10.01
CA ALA A 180 0.38 10.43 -10.95
C ALA A 180 0.06 11.84 -10.41
N SER A 181 1.01 12.45 -9.73
CA SER A 181 1.07 13.89 -9.62
C SER A 181 0.78 14.34 -11.04
N SER A 182 -0.29 15.10 -11.25
CA SER A 182 -0.53 15.71 -12.52
C SER A 182 0.85 16.12 -12.98
N ALA A 183 1.38 15.43 -13.98
CA ALA A 183 2.69 15.70 -14.50
C ALA A 183 2.55 17.08 -15.15
N GLN A 184 2.59 18.11 -14.31
CA GLN A 184 3.08 19.37 -14.73
C GLN A 184 4.47 19.01 -15.26
N GLU A 185 4.64 19.19 -16.57
CA GLU A 185 5.98 19.20 -17.13
C GLU A 185 6.86 19.97 -16.13
N PRO A 186 7.97 19.38 -15.68
CA PRO A 186 8.81 20.04 -14.69
C PRO A 186 9.04 21.44 -15.21
N ALA A 187 8.67 22.46 -14.42
CA ALA A 187 8.83 23.85 -14.81
C ALA A 187 10.23 24.04 -15.36
N PRO A 188 10.43 24.86 -16.41
CA PRO A 188 11.76 25.13 -16.92
C PRO A 188 12.63 25.51 -15.71
N GLY A 189 13.70 24.76 -15.43
CA GLY A 189 14.54 24.99 -14.26
C GLY A 189 14.36 24.01 -13.09
N ALA A 190 13.27 23.19 -13.06
CA ALA A 190 13.10 22.13 -12.07
C ALA A 190 14.07 20.94 -12.27
N ALA A 191 14.83 20.92 -13.36
CA ALA A 191 15.87 19.94 -13.60
C ALA A 191 16.95 20.03 -12.51
N PRO A 192 17.49 18.90 -12.02
CA PRO A 192 18.60 18.91 -11.07
C PRO A 192 19.77 19.75 -11.58
N ALA A 193 20.34 20.56 -10.70
CA ALA A 193 21.54 21.32 -11.01
C ALA A 193 22.73 20.39 -11.20
N SER A 194 23.59 20.66 -12.19
CA SER A 194 24.82 19.90 -12.35
C SER A 194 25.77 20.16 -11.17
N SER A 195 26.64 19.20 -10.87
CA SER A 195 27.67 19.39 -9.83
C SER A 195 28.52 20.65 -10.11
N ALA A 196 28.83 20.92 -11.37
CA ALA A 196 29.55 22.12 -11.78
C ALA A 196 28.79 23.41 -11.43
N ALA A 197 27.48 23.47 -11.66
CA ALA A 197 26.64 24.61 -11.29
C ALA A 197 26.61 24.84 -9.78
N VAL A 198 26.49 23.79 -8.98
CA VAL A 198 26.52 23.85 -7.52
C VAL A 198 27.87 24.34 -7.02
N GLN A 199 28.99 23.87 -7.59
CA GLN A 199 30.33 24.33 -7.23
C GLN A 199 30.55 25.82 -7.60
N ALA A 200 30.06 26.23 -8.78
CA ALA A 200 30.11 27.63 -9.18
C ALA A 200 29.28 28.56 -8.25
N PHE A 201 28.13 28.07 -7.80
CA PHE A 201 27.33 28.76 -6.79
C PHE A 201 28.11 28.88 -5.46
N LEU A 202 28.70 27.80 -4.97
CA LEU A 202 29.45 27.82 -3.71
C LEU A 202 30.67 28.73 -3.74
N ALA A 203 31.35 28.86 -4.88
CA ALA A 203 32.42 29.84 -5.06
C ALA A 203 31.87 31.28 -5.01
N HIS A 204 30.76 31.54 -5.70
CA HIS A 204 30.10 32.87 -5.68
C HIS A 204 29.55 33.21 -4.28
N TRP A 205 29.07 32.19 -3.53
CA TRP A 205 28.64 32.34 -2.15
C TRP A 205 29.80 32.76 -1.22
N GLU A 206 30.96 32.12 -1.38
CA GLU A 206 32.19 32.48 -0.62
C GLU A 206 32.60 33.93 -0.92
N GLU A 207 32.62 34.33 -2.18
CA GLU A 207 32.93 35.71 -2.59
C GLU A 207 31.95 36.71 -1.97
N ALA A 208 30.63 36.40 -2.03
CA ALA A 208 29.61 37.28 -1.47
C ALA A 208 29.76 37.43 0.05
N LEU A 209 30.06 36.34 0.78
CA LEU A 209 30.29 36.38 2.23
C LEU A 209 31.52 37.20 2.61
N ILE A 210 32.59 37.17 1.80
CA ILE A 210 33.76 38.03 1.96
C ILE A 210 33.38 39.50 1.70
N GLY A 211 32.64 39.73 0.62
CA GLY A 211 32.21 41.08 0.23
C GLY A 211 31.38 41.81 1.26
N VAL A 212 30.53 41.07 2.01
CA VAL A 212 29.73 41.62 3.12
C VAL A 212 30.44 41.55 4.47
N GLN A 213 31.72 41.18 4.51
CA GLN A 213 32.55 41.06 5.73
C GLN A 213 32.05 40.04 6.76
N PHE A 214 31.28 39.07 6.33
CA PHE A 214 30.85 37.94 7.15
C PHE A 214 31.94 36.86 7.26
N LEU A 215 32.64 36.58 6.17
CA LEU A 215 33.77 35.66 6.10
C LEU A 215 35.08 36.45 6.00
N ASP A 216 35.93 36.25 7.00
CA ASP A 216 37.30 36.76 6.98
C ASP A 216 38.21 35.77 6.24
N PRO A 217 38.76 36.09 5.06
CA PRO A 217 39.63 35.19 4.31
C PRO A 217 40.93 34.84 5.07
N ALA A 218 41.40 35.70 6.02
CA ALA A 218 42.55 35.42 6.83
C ALA A 218 42.23 34.39 7.95
N HIS A 219 40.96 34.31 8.36
CA HIS A 219 40.50 33.41 9.43
C HIS A 219 39.20 32.66 8.99
N PRO A 220 39.22 31.84 7.95
CA PRO A 220 37.99 31.28 7.34
C PRO A 220 37.28 30.26 8.20
N LYS A 221 37.92 29.77 9.26
CA LYS A 221 37.42 28.72 10.16
C LYS A 221 36.91 27.50 9.35
N LYS A 222 35.76 26.94 9.75
CA LYS A 222 35.14 25.79 9.05
C LYS A 222 33.85 26.15 8.32
N LEU A 223 33.63 27.43 7.97
CA LEU A 223 32.38 27.88 7.38
C LEU A 223 32.14 27.24 6.01
N MET A 224 33.03 27.40 5.07
CA MET A 224 32.88 26.87 3.71
C MET A 224 32.82 25.32 3.67
N PRO A 225 33.65 24.58 4.41
CA PRO A 225 33.47 23.14 4.55
C PRO A 225 32.07 22.73 5.06
N ARG A 226 31.50 23.46 6.02
CA ARG A 226 30.15 23.21 6.53
C ARG A 226 29.07 23.54 5.49
N MET A 227 29.23 24.63 4.76
CA MET A 227 28.31 24.99 3.66
C MET A 227 28.34 23.95 2.54
N ARG A 228 29.52 23.50 2.12
CA ARG A 228 29.66 22.40 1.15
C ARG A 228 28.95 21.14 1.64
N HIS A 229 29.12 20.76 2.89
CA HIS A 229 28.43 19.61 3.48
C HIS A 229 26.91 19.82 3.57
N LEU A 230 26.43 21.02 3.87
CA LEU A 230 25.00 21.35 3.86
C LEU A 230 24.40 21.16 2.48
N TYR A 231 24.98 21.81 1.49
CA TYR A 231 24.46 21.77 0.11
C TYR A 231 24.66 20.42 -0.60
N SER A 232 25.64 19.61 -0.17
CA SER A 232 25.81 18.26 -0.72
C SER A 232 24.67 17.30 -0.37
N ARG A 233 23.88 17.60 0.67
CA ARG A 233 22.70 16.81 1.08
C ARG A 233 21.41 17.24 0.37
N LEU A 234 21.45 18.34 -0.40
CA LEU A 234 20.30 18.88 -1.11
C LEU A 234 20.42 18.53 -2.60
N SER A 235 19.31 18.07 -3.16
CA SER A 235 19.19 17.88 -4.62
C SER A 235 18.72 19.19 -5.25
N LEU A 236 19.61 20.18 -5.30
CA LEU A 236 19.25 21.50 -5.82
C LEU A 236 18.85 21.45 -7.28
N THR A 237 17.81 22.18 -7.63
CA THR A 237 17.40 22.45 -9.02
C THR A 237 18.19 23.61 -9.61
N ARG A 238 18.13 23.78 -10.94
CA ARG A 238 18.76 24.91 -11.62
C ARG A 238 18.22 26.26 -11.12
N ASP A 239 16.89 26.36 -10.98
CA ASP A 239 16.23 27.56 -10.49
C ASP A 239 16.66 27.93 -9.06
N GLU A 240 16.83 26.94 -8.18
CA GLU A 240 17.31 27.19 -6.83
C GLU A 240 18.77 27.69 -6.81
N VAL A 241 19.63 27.13 -7.65
CA VAL A 241 21.01 27.60 -7.81
C VAL A 241 21.02 29.02 -8.37
N ASP A 242 20.20 29.31 -9.37
CA ASP A 242 20.14 30.65 -10.00
C ASP A 242 19.55 31.68 -9.03
N MET A 243 18.53 31.32 -8.26
CA MET A 243 17.98 32.14 -7.17
C MET A 243 19.08 32.49 -6.14
N MET A 244 19.81 31.50 -5.65
CA MET A 244 20.88 31.71 -4.69
C MET A 244 22.03 32.54 -5.24
N ARG A 245 22.39 32.40 -6.52
CA ARG A 245 23.36 33.23 -7.20
C ARG A 245 22.88 34.67 -7.33
N GLY A 246 21.58 34.88 -7.54
CA GLY A 246 20.96 36.22 -7.49
C GLY A 246 21.13 36.89 -6.13
N VAL A 247 20.95 36.13 -5.03
CA VAL A 247 21.23 36.64 -3.67
C VAL A 247 22.70 37.05 -3.51
N CYS A 248 23.65 36.20 -3.96
CA CYS A 248 25.09 36.55 -3.93
C CYS A 248 25.38 37.88 -4.69
N THR A 249 24.81 38.01 -5.89
CA THR A 249 24.97 39.23 -6.68
C THR A 249 24.42 40.46 -5.96
N ALA A 250 23.27 40.32 -5.28
CA ALA A 250 22.67 41.40 -4.50
C ALA A 250 23.54 41.83 -3.30
N MET A 251 24.16 40.84 -2.62
CA MET A 251 25.09 41.08 -1.51
C MET A 251 26.34 41.86 -1.99
N LEU A 252 26.89 41.51 -3.14
CA LEU A 252 28.07 42.15 -3.71
C LEU A 252 27.79 43.57 -4.23
N LYS A 253 26.57 43.91 -4.64
CA LYS A 253 26.15 45.22 -5.09
C LYS A 253 25.91 46.23 -3.95
N LYS A 254 25.70 45.75 -2.73
CA LYS A 254 25.53 46.60 -1.54
C LYS A 254 26.91 46.99 -0.98
N LYS A 255 27.64 47.87 -1.71
CA LYS A 255 28.76 48.64 -1.15
C LYS A 255 28.28 50.04 -0.86
#